data_d5d16b34320fc91f9d81576d75e669e4
#
_entry.id   d5d16b34320fc91f9d81576d75e669e4
#
_cell.length_a   1.000
_cell.length_b   1.000
_cell.length_c   1.000
_cell.angle_alpha   90.00
_cell.angle_beta   90.00
_cell.angle_gamma   90.00
#
_symmetry.space_group_name_H-M   'P 1'
#
loop_
_entity.id
_entity.type
_entity.pdbx_description
1 polymer ?
#
loop_
_entity_poly.entity_id
_entity_poly.type
_entity_poly.pdbx_seq_one_letter_code
_entity_poly.pdbx_strand_id
1 'polypeptide(L)'
;MRLNRRSFGLMAAGAMTAAPYVARAQSPAVSDDVVRIGLIEDMSGVYADITGIGCVTAAQMAIDEMGGQVLGKPIELVFADHQNKPDIAAAIARQWFDERKVDAILDVASSSPALAVIEIAKDKGKIITLSSPGSTRITNENCGPFAVHWAYDTYAIAQSTAQSLVRQGFDSWFFVTADYAFGHGLQEQSSRVIAENNGRVLGSVRLPVGTADFASALVRAQSSGAKVVALANAGTDTINSIKQAAQFGLTQGGQKLATLAGFINDVHGLGLAEAQGLTITEASYWDTNDETRAWSRKFFDKVKAMPNMLQTGTYSSTLHYLKAVAAAKTDASGPVMEAMRAATVNDIFYKNGRIRPDGRLVHDSMSLYEVKKPSESKAPWDYYKRLATIPGDQAFQPIATSTCAAARRQ
;
A
#
# COMPACT_ATOMS: atom_id res chain seq x y z
N MET A 1 60.80 -28.26 -83.51
CA MET A 1 60.24 -26.90 -83.65
C MET A 1 58.94 -26.77 -82.82
N ARG A 2 58.86 -25.76 -81.95
CA ARG A 2 57.76 -25.32 -81.10
C ARG A 2 57.67 -25.90 -79.68
N LEU A 3 57.92 -24.99 -78.80
CA LEU A 3 57.91 -25.04 -77.36
C LEU A 3 56.53 -25.22 -76.78
N ASN A 4 56.46 -26.01 -75.71
CA ASN A 4 55.27 -26.10 -74.89
C ASN A 4 55.48 -25.32 -73.56
N ARG A 5 54.53 -24.38 -73.27
CA ARG A 5 54.53 -23.56 -72.08
C ARG A 5 53.92 -24.34 -70.92
N ARG A 6 54.63 -24.43 -69.82
CA ARG A 6 54.19 -24.96 -68.57
C ARG A 6 53.33 -23.91 -67.85
N SER A 7 52.11 -24.29 -67.51
CA SER A 7 51.20 -23.50 -66.68
C SER A 7 51.54 -23.69 -65.19
N PHE A 8 51.85 -22.61 -64.49
CA PHE A 8 51.99 -22.57 -63.04
C PHE A 8 50.63 -22.34 -62.47
N GLY A 9 50.07 -23.29 -61.65
CA GLY A 9 48.88 -23.10 -60.81
C GLY A 9 49.31 -22.49 -59.51
N LEU A 10 48.80 -21.27 -59.20
CA LEU A 10 48.88 -20.68 -57.87
C LEU A 10 47.76 -21.29 -57.00
N MET A 11 48.17 -22.00 -55.93
CA MET A 11 47.28 -22.32 -54.82
C MET A 11 47.20 -21.10 -53.92
N ALA A 12 46.02 -20.46 -53.85
CA ALA A 12 45.68 -19.44 -52.87
C ALA A 12 45.25 -20.13 -51.56
N ALA A 13 46.12 -20.08 -50.54
CA ALA A 13 45.80 -20.50 -49.21
C ALA A 13 44.88 -19.41 -48.55
N GLY A 14 43.58 -19.70 -48.40
CA GLY A 14 42.66 -18.86 -47.68
C GLY A 14 42.91 -18.94 -46.16
N ALA A 15 43.46 -17.90 -45.57
CA ALA A 15 43.58 -17.74 -44.16
C ALA A 15 42.16 -17.36 -43.60
N MET A 16 41.45 -18.31 -42.98
CA MET A 16 40.29 -18.03 -42.19
C MET A 16 40.72 -17.33 -40.90
N THR A 17 40.53 -16.02 -40.82
CA THR A 17 40.65 -15.27 -39.58
C THR A 17 39.44 -15.60 -38.70
N ALA A 18 39.63 -16.48 -37.70
CA ALA A 18 38.66 -16.67 -36.63
C ALA A 18 38.59 -15.38 -35.82
N ALA A 19 37.49 -14.62 -35.98
CA ALA A 19 37.22 -13.50 -35.11
C ALA A 19 37.02 -14.03 -33.66
N PRO A 20 37.64 -13.41 -32.65
CA PRO A 20 37.45 -13.84 -31.28
C PRO A 20 36.00 -13.61 -30.93
N TYR A 21 35.28 -14.68 -30.60
CA TYR A 21 33.96 -14.63 -30.04
C TYR A 21 34.12 -14.06 -28.61
N VAL A 22 33.91 -12.75 -28.44
CA VAL A 22 33.85 -12.13 -27.13
C VAL A 22 32.57 -12.66 -26.48
N ALA A 23 32.70 -13.69 -25.67
CA ALA A 23 31.63 -14.13 -24.79
C ALA A 23 31.29 -12.95 -23.92
N ARG A 24 30.15 -12.30 -24.21
CA ARG A 24 29.57 -11.28 -23.34
C ARG A 24 29.27 -12.00 -22.03
N ALA A 25 30.04 -11.71 -21.00
CA ALA A 25 29.74 -12.22 -19.66
C ALA A 25 28.31 -11.88 -19.38
N GLN A 26 27.43 -12.88 -19.26
CA GLN A 26 26.07 -12.70 -18.77
C GLN A 26 26.23 -12.12 -17.40
N SER A 27 25.63 -10.94 -17.19
CA SER A 27 25.49 -10.39 -15.83
C SER A 27 24.90 -11.47 -14.95
N PRO A 28 25.38 -11.63 -13.70
CA PRO A 28 24.81 -12.62 -12.78
C PRO A 28 23.30 -12.44 -12.72
N ALA A 29 22.57 -13.54 -12.67
CA ALA A 29 21.10 -13.53 -12.61
C ALA A 29 20.58 -12.75 -11.41
N VAL A 30 21.35 -12.77 -10.32
CA VAL A 30 21.11 -12.01 -9.07
C VAL A 30 22.39 -11.25 -8.75
N SER A 31 22.27 -9.94 -8.56
CA SER A 31 23.37 -9.09 -8.09
C SER A 31 23.76 -9.49 -6.66
N ASP A 32 25.01 -9.35 -6.28
CA ASP A 32 25.51 -9.61 -4.92
C ASP A 32 25.24 -11.02 -4.34
N ASP A 33 24.75 -11.98 -5.14
CA ASP A 33 24.39 -13.34 -4.71
C ASP A 33 23.27 -13.41 -3.63
N VAL A 34 22.51 -12.34 -3.43
CA VAL A 34 21.40 -12.25 -2.48
C VAL A 34 20.32 -11.31 -3.04
N VAL A 35 19.04 -11.66 -2.87
CA VAL A 35 17.93 -10.72 -3.14
C VAL A 35 17.59 -10.02 -1.84
N ARG A 36 17.87 -8.73 -1.78
CA ARG A 36 17.70 -7.94 -0.55
C ARG A 36 16.52 -6.99 -0.69
N ILE A 37 15.53 -7.17 0.18
CA ILE A 37 14.32 -6.34 0.20
C ILE A 37 14.23 -5.55 1.50
N GLY A 38 13.67 -4.34 1.42
CA GLY A 38 13.58 -3.42 2.54
C GLY A 38 12.16 -3.02 2.87
N LEU A 39 11.86 -2.80 4.16
CA LEU A 39 10.68 -2.13 4.65
C LEU A 39 11.06 -0.95 5.53
N ILE A 40 10.48 0.22 5.28
CA ILE A 40 10.71 1.42 6.09
C ILE A 40 9.38 1.75 6.77
N GLU A 41 9.25 1.34 8.03
CA GLU A 41 7.98 1.32 8.74
C GLU A 41 7.93 2.37 9.86
N ASP A 42 6.74 2.59 10.42
CA ASP A 42 6.56 3.25 11.71
C ASP A 42 6.58 2.19 12.81
N MET A 43 7.72 2.03 13.49
CA MET A 43 7.89 0.98 14.50
C MET A 43 7.51 1.44 15.89
N SER A 44 7.43 2.74 16.14
CA SER A 44 7.30 3.31 17.49
C SER A 44 6.28 4.45 17.59
N GLY A 45 5.75 4.93 16.47
CA GLY A 45 4.82 6.06 16.41
C GLY A 45 3.35 5.66 16.34
N VAL A 46 2.53 6.58 15.82
CA VAL A 46 1.06 6.47 15.80
C VAL A 46 0.52 5.34 14.93
N TYR A 47 1.32 4.83 14.01
CA TYR A 47 0.93 3.76 13.07
C TYR A 47 1.57 2.41 13.40
N ALA A 48 2.35 2.30 14.50
CA ALA A 48 3.10 1.10 14.84
C ALA A 48 2.22 -0.17 14.91
N ASP A 49 1.02 -0.07 15.48
CA ASP A 49 0.10 -1.21 15.63
C ASP A 49 -0.56 -1.65 14.31
N ILE A 50 -0.72 -0.73 13.36
CA ILE A 50 -1.37 -1.02 12.08
C ILE A 50 -0.35 -1.33 10.96
N THR A 51 0.92 -0.95 11.12
CA THR A 51 2.04 -1.22 10.20
C THR A 51 3.18 -1.95 10.93
N GLY A 52 4.29 -1.31 11.21
CA GLY A 52 5.39 -1.72 12.07
C GLY A 52 5.82 -3.18 11.92
N ILE A 53 5.98 -3.84 13.06
CA ILE A 53 6.41 -5.25 13.09
C ILE A 53 5.39 -6.19 12.39
N GLY A 54 4.13 -5.79 12.28
CA GLY A 54 3.12 -6.54 11.54
C GLY A 54 3.43 -6.64 10.05
N CYS A 55 3.81 -5.52 9.41
CA CYS A 55 4.24 -5.51 8.01
C CYS A 55 5.54 -6.32 7.81
N VAL A 56 6.52 -6.17 8.71
CA VAL A 56 7.76 -6.97 8.68
C VAL A 56 7.45 -8.47 8.78
N THR A 57 6.57 -8.87 9.71
CA THR A 57 6.15 -10.27 9.86
C THR A 57 5.43 -10.78 8.62
N ALA A 58 4.55 -9.97 8.02
CA ALA A 58 3.82 -10.33 6.81
C ALA A 58 4.76 -10.54 5.61
N ALA A 59 5.76 -9.66 5.43
CA ALA A 59 6.80 -9.82 4.41
C ALA A 59 7.65 -11.08 4.66
N GLN A 60 8.04 -11.34 5.92
CA GLN A 60 8.77 -12.55 6.25
C GLN A 60 7.96 -13.82 5.95
N MET A 61 6.64 -13.81 6.20
CA MET A 61 5.78 -14.95 5.85
C MET A 61 5.71 -15.19 4.33
N ALA A 62 5.77 -14.14 3.50
CA ALA A 62 5.88 -14.28 2.06
C ALA A 62 7.23 -14.86 1.63
N ILE A 63 8.32 -14.47 2.29
CA ILE A 63 9.67 -15.04 2.08
C ILE A 63 9.69 -16.52 2.48
N ASP A 64 9.10 -16.87 3.62
CA ASP A 64 9.02 -18.24 4.12
C ASP A 64 8.23 -19.14 3.14
N GLU A 65 7.15 -18.62 2.53
CA GLU A 65 6.38 -19.31 1.50
C GLU A 65 7.20 -19.60 0.23
N MET A 66 8.13 -18.70 -0.12
CA MET A 66 9.09 -18.91 -1.20
C MET A 66 10.28 -19.83 -0.82
N GLY A 67 10.29 -20.37 0.39
CA GLY A 67 11.36 -21.23 0.89
C GLY A 67 12.63 -20.46 1.26
N GLY A 68 12.56 -19.18 1.55
CA GLY A 68 13.68 -18.30 1.94
C GLY A 68 14.67 -17.98 0.83
N GLN A 69 14.37 -18.35 -0.42
CA GLN A 69 15.28 -18.16 -1.55
C GLN A 69 14.53 -17.95 -2.88
N VAL A 70 15.19 -17.28 -3.80
CA VAL A 70 14.73 -17.12 -5.20
C VAL A 70 15.92 -17.25 -6.15
N LEU A 71 15.74 -17.92 -7.29
CA LEU A 71 16.80 -18.22 -8.26
C LEU A 71 18.03 -18.92 -7.63
N GLY A 72 17.80 -19.71 -6.55
CA GLY A 72 18.85 -20.40 -5.81
C GLY A 72 19.72 -19.48 -4.92
N LYS A 73 19.27 -18.22 -4.70
CA LYS A 73 19.95 -17.26 -3.85
C LYS A 73 19.08 -16.92 -2.63
N PRO A 74 19.69 -16.67 -1.45
CA PRO A 74 18.93 -16.30 -0.25
C PRO A 74 18.22 -14.97 -0.44
N ILE A 75 17.08 -14.83 0.27
CA ILE A 75 16.34 -13.57 0.38
C ILE A 75 16.67 -12.98 1.74
N GLU A 76 17.14 -11.73 1.77
CA GLU A 76 17.40 -10.96 2.99
C GLU A 76 16.33 -9.89 3.16
N LEU A 77 15.68 -9.86 4.33
CA LEU A 77 14.75 -8.80 4.73
C LEU A 77 15.47 -7.83 5.68
N VAL A 78 15.51 -6.55 5.28
CA VAL A 78 15.96 -5.46 6.14
C VAL A 78 14.81 -4.53 6.45
N PHE A 79 14.77 -3.97 7.66
CA PHE A 79 13.73 -3.02 8.03
C PHE A 79 14.27 -1.92 8.95
N ALA A 80 13.60 -0.78 8.97
CA ALA A 80 13.98 0.37 9.77
C ALA A 80 12.75 1.20 10.17
N ASP A 81 12.90 1.96 11.27
CA ASP A 81 11.92 2.90 11.78
C ASP A 81 12.19 4.30 11.21
N HIS A 82 11.24 4.85 10.46
CA HIS A 82 11.32 6.23 9.98
C HIS A 82 10.76 7.25 10.99
N GLN A 83 10.22 6.81 12.12
CA GLN A 83 9.66 7.67 13.17
C GLN A 83 8.64 8.69 12.62
N ASN A 84 7.92 8.30 11.58
CA ASN A 84 6.98 9.14 10.82
C ASN A 84 7.59 10.45 10.25
N LYS A 85 8.92 10.46 9.98
CA LYS A 85 9.68 11.60 9.45
C LYS A 85 10.15 11.35 8.02
N PRO A 86 9.74 12.19 7.04
CA PRO A 86 10.11 12.00 5.63
C PRO A 86 11.63 12.07 5.37
N ASP A 87 12.36 12.91 6.09
CA ASP A 87 13.80 13.07 5.97
C ASP A 87 14.56 11.83 6.45
N ILE A 88 14.11 11.20 7.53
CA ILE A 88 14.68 9.93 8.03
C ILE A 88 14.42 8.81 7.01
N ALA A 89 13.18 8.66 6.52
CA ALA A 89 12.85 7.66 5.51
C ALA A 89 13.69 7.84 4.23
N ALA A 90 13.86 9.09 3.79
CA ALA A 90 14.69 9.43 2.63
C ALA A 90 16.17 9.09 2.84
N ALA A 91 16.71 9.36 4.02
CA ALA A 91 18.09 9.02 4.36
C ALA A 91 18.32 7.50 4.38
N ILE A 92 17.41 6.75 5.01
CA ILE A 92 17.44 5.28 5.03
C ILE A 92 17.39 4.72 3.59
N ALA A 93 16.47 5.20 2.74
CA ALA A 93 16.33 4.72 1.37
C ALA A 93 17.61 4.97 0.54
N ARG A 94 18.23 6.15 0.65
CA ARG A 94 19.51 6.44 -0.02
C ARG A 94 20.61 5.48 0.44
N GLN A 95 20.79 5.36 1.77
CA GLN A 95 21.79 4.46 2.32
C GLN A 95 21.56 3.02 1.86
N TRP A 96 20.33 2.55 1.87
CA TRP A 96 20.01 1.19 1.46
C TRP A 96 20.30 0.92 -0.01
N PHE A 97 19.93 1.81 -0.90
CA PHE A 97 20.19 1.63 -2.32
C PHE A 97 21.69 1.80 -2.67
N ASP A 98 22.37 2.77 -2.05
CA ASP A 98 23.75 3.08 -2.41
C ASP A 98 24.77 2.16 -1.73
N GLU A 99 24.59 1.87 -0.42
CA GLU A 99 25.58 1.16 0.38
C GLU A 99 25.17 -0.29 0.65
N ARG A 100 23.91 -0.54 1.04
CA ARG A 100 23.44 -1.88 1.41
C ARG A 100 22.94 -2.71 0.22
N LYS A 101 22.91 -2.15 -0.97
CA LYS A 101 22.49 -2.84 -2.20
C LYS A 101 21.09 -3.46 -2.11
N VAL A 102 20.15 -2.75 -1.49
CA VAL A 102 18.74 -3.18 -1.46
C VAL A 102 18.16 -3.14 -2.88
N ASP A 103 17.51 -4.22 -3.30
CA ASP A 103 16.95 -4.35 -4.65
C ASP A 103 15.62 -3.66 -4.81
N ALA A 104 14.78 -3.75 -3.77
CA ALA A 104 13.46 -3.12 -3.73
C ALA A 104 13.06 -2.73 -2.31
N ILE A 105 12.28 -1.66 -2.18
CA ILE A 105 11.58 -1.32 -0.93
C ILE A 105 10.12 -1.74 -1.09
N LEU A 106 9.64 -2.65 -0.22
CA LEU A 106 8.33 -3.29 -0.37
C LEU A 106 7.30 -2.87 0.70
N ASP A 107 7.50 -1.77 1.31
CA ASP A 107 6.54 -0.86 1.93
C ASP A 107 7.26 0.33 2.59
N VAL A 108 6.54 1.43 2.73
CA VAL A 108 6.93 2.59 3.54
C VAL A 108 5.67 3.08 4.24
N ALA A 109 5.59 2.91 5.54
CA ALA A 109 4.44 3.39 6.31
C ALA A 109 4.32 4.92 6.20
N SER A 110 3.06 5.41 6.22
CA SER A 110 2.74 6.83 6.16
C SER A 110 3.03 7.52 4.81
N SER A 111 2.10 8.39 4.38
CA SER A 111 2.14 8.97 3.03
C SER A 111 3.27 9.97 2.82
N SER A 112 3.60 10.82 3.82
CA SER A 112 4.66 11.82 3.64
C SER A 112 6.05 11.19 3.52
N PRO A 113 6.45 10.23 4.37
CA PRO A 113 7.65 9.42 4.16
C PRO A 113 7.68 8.69 2.82
N ALA A 114 6.57 8.03 2.44
CA ALA A 114 6.47 7.30 1.19
C ALA A 114 6.71 8.19 -0.04
N LEU A 115 6.11 9.38 -0.07
CA LEU A 115 6.31 10.34 -1.17
C LEU A 115 7.78 10.77 -1.29
N ALA A 116 8.50 10.93 -0.18
CA ALA A 116 9.94 11.24 -0.20
C ALA A 116 10.78 10.05 -0.72
N VAL A 117 10.44 8.82 -0.32
CA VAL A 117 11.15 7.60 -0.77
C VAL A 117 10.88 7.29 -2.23
N ILE A 118 9.67 7.56 -2.75
CA ILE A 118 9.33 7.39 -4.18
C ILE A 118 10.29 8.17 -5.07
N GLU A 119 10.58 9.43 -4.75
CA GLU A 119 11.49 10.24 -5.57
C GLU A 119 12.91 9.66 -5.57
N ILE A 120 13.37 9.13 -4.45
CA ILE A 120 14.68 8.46 -4.37
C ILE A 120 14.68 7.15 -5.16
N ALA A 121 13.66 6.32 -5.02
CA ALA A 121 13.52 5.08 -5.76
C ALA A 121 13.47 5.34 -7.29
N LYS A 122 12.78 6.40 -7.70
CA LYS A 122 12.71 6.85 -9.09
C LYS A 122 14.08 7.28 -9.63
N ASP A 123 14.83 8.09 -8.89
CA ASP A 123 16.18 8.54 -9.28
C ASP A 123 17.16 7.37 -9.37
N LYS A 124 17.01 6.36 -8.51
CA LYS A 124 17.87 5.17 -8.47
C LYS A 124 17.40 4.05 -9.42
N GLY A 125 16.24 4.18 -10.06
CA GLY A 125 15.66 3.13 -10.91
C GLY A 125 15.30 1.87 -10.13
N LYS A 126 14.86 2.01 -8.86
CA LYS A 126 14.56 0.90 -7.93
C LYS A 126 13.06 0.72 -7.75
N ILE A 127 12.62 -0.53 -7.60
CA ILE A 127 11.22 -0.86 -7.35
C ILE A 127 10.82 -0.46 -5.94
N ILE A 128 9.63 0.15 -5.84
CA ILE A 128 8.95 0.39 -4.57
C ILE A 128 7.49 -0.04 -4.68
N THR A 129 7.03 -0.88 -3.74
CA THR A 129 5.61 -1.17 -3.56
C THR A 129 5.13 -0.53 -2.27
N LEU A 130 3.87 -0.13 -2.23
CA LEU A 130 3.33 0.70 -1.15
C LEU A 130 1.94 0.19 -0.78
N SER A 131 1.83 -0.47 0.36
CA SER A 131 0.57 -1.03 0.89
C SER A 131 0.01 -0.17 2.01
N SER A 132 0.87 0.43 2.82
CA SER A 132 0.49 1.19 4.01
C SER A 132 0.12 2.65 3.74
N PRO A 133 0.81 3.43 2.90
CA PRO A 133 0.42 4.81 2.65
C PRO A 133 -0.81 4.87 1.73
N GLY A 134 -1.75 5.77 2.01
CA GLY A 134 -3.01 5.86 1.26
C GLY A 134 -3.14 7.06 0.32
N SER A 135 -2.15 7.94 0.21
CA SER A 135 -2.27 9.15 -0.61
C SER A 135 -2.43 8.84 -2.10
N THR A 136 -3.47 9.35 -2.75
CA THR A 136 -3.67 9.26 -4.20
C THR A 136 -2.55 9.91 -5.01
N ARG A 137 -1.73 10.79 -4.41
CA ARG A 137 -0.56 11.40 -5.07
C ARG A 137 0.44 10.37 -5.58
N ILE A 138 0.50 9.19 -4.95
CA ILE A 138 1.39 8.08 -5.33
C ILE A 138 1.14 7.62 -6.77
N THR A 139 -0.11 7.62 -7.22
CA THR A 139 -0.52 7.19 -8.56
C THR A 139 -0.94 8.37 -9.46
N ASN A 140 -0.71 9.57 -9.00
CA ASN A 140 -0.94 10.82 -9.72
C ASN A 140 0.37 11.61 -9.86
N GLU A 141 0.56 12.71 -9.12
CA GLU A 141 1.68 13.64 -9.30
C GLU A 141 3.05 12.98 -9.04
N ASN A 142 3.12 12.03 -8.10
CA ASN A 142 4.35 11.34 -7.73
C ASN A 142 4.48 9.94 -8.35
N CYS A 143 3.67 9.62 -9.36
CA CYS A 143 3.77 8.33 -10.03
C CYS A 143 5.16 8.13 -10.68
N GLY A 144 5.59 6.89 -10.77
CA GLY A 144 6.86 6.54 -11.37
C GLY A 144 6.84 5.16 -12.04
N PRO A 145 7.80 4.88 -12.93
CA PRO A 145 7.83 3.62 -13.68
C PRO A 145 8.01 2.40 -12.76
N PHE A 146 8.58 2.59 -11.58
CA PHE A 146 8.94 1.54 -10.62
C PHE A 146 8.16 1.63 -9.30
N ALA A 147 7.14 2.51 -9.20
CA ALA A 147 6.29 2.62 -8.02
C ALA A 147 4.96 1.90 -8.23
N VAL A 148 4.53 1.12 -7.23
CA VAL A 148 3.24 0.43 -7.23
C VAL A 148 2.51 0.70 -5.92
N HIS A 149 1.30 1.24 -5.99
CA HIS A 149 0.41 1.48 -4.87
C HIS A 149 -0.56 0.29 -4.72
N TRP A 150 -0.51 -0.43 -3.59
CA TRP A 150 -1.03 -1.80 -3.50
C TRP A 150 -2.45 -1.89 -2.95
N ALA A 151 -2.64 -1.80 -1.65
CA ALA A 151 -3.86 -2.24 -0.99
C ALA A 151 -5.06 -1.31 -1.22
N TYR A 152 -4.91 -0.02 -0.97
CA TYR A 152 -5.99 0.96 -0.95
C TYR A 152 -5.47 2.36 -1.30
N ASP A 153 -6.36 3.36 -1.34
CA ASP A 153 -6.02 4.78 -1.34
C ASP A 153 -7.17 5.62 -0.78
N THR A 154 -6.90 6.92 -0.59
CA THR A 154 -7.90 7.86 -0.07
C THR A 154 -9.09 8.04 -1.00
N TYR A 155 -8.95 7.78 -2.30
CA TYR A 155 -10.07 7.76 -3.23
C TYR A 155 -11.01 6.58 -2.94
N ALA A 156 -10.47 5.36 -2.82
CA ALA A 156 -11.26 4.15 -2.56
C ALA A 156 -12.03 4.25 -1.23
N ILE A 157 -11.39 4.80 -0.18
CA ILE A 157 -12.05 5.04 1.11
C ILE A 157 -13.20 6.04 0.96
N ALA A 158 -12.97 7.16 0.28
CA ALA A 158 -13.98 8.19 0.08
C ALA A 158 -15.18 7.67 -0.71
N GLN A 159 -14.93 6.91 -1.79
CA GLN A 159 -15.98 6.30 -2.61
C GLN A 159 -16.83 5.30 -1.83
N SER A 160 -16.29 4.63 -0.84
CA SER A 160 -17.05 3.68 -0.03
C SER A 160 -17.73 4.35 1.17
N THR A 161 -16.97 4.93 2.08
CA THR A 161 -17.49 5.44 3.36
C THR A 161 -18.28 6.74 3.19
N ALA A 162 -17.71 7.76 2.54
CA ALA A 162 -18.38 9.05 2.43
C ALA A 162 -19.64 8.94 1.54
N GLN A 163 -19.55 8.25 0.39
CA GLN A 163 -20.69 8.07 -0.49
C GLN A 163 -21.84 7.31 0.19
N SER A 164 -21.52 6.25 0.94
CA SER A 164 -22.53 5.48 1.66
C SER A 164 -23.30 6.34 2.65
N LEU A 165 -22.62 7.18 3.43
CA LEU A 165 -23.25 8.03 4.42
C LEU A 165 -24.07 9.17 3.79
N VAL A 166 -23.58 9.83 2.74
CA VAL A 166 -24.33 10.89 2.05
C VAL A 166 -25.62 10.33 1.46
N ARG A 167 -25.60 9.15 0.84
CA ARG A 167 -26.80 8.48 0.31
C ARG A 167 -27.82 8.08 1.38
N GLN A 168 -27.40 7.92 2.63
CA GLN A 168 -28.28 7.71 3.78
C GLN A 168 -28.88 9.01 4.34
N GLY A 169 -28.60 10.18 3.72
CA GLY A 169 -29.11 11.48 4.14
C GLY A 169 -28.23 12.26 5.11
N PHE A 170 -27.01 11.78 5.35
CA PHE A 170 -25.99 12.49 6.12
C PHE A 170 -25.24 13.49 5.21
N ASP A 171 -25.87 14.62 4.89
CA ASP A 171 -25.49 15.54 3.82
C ASP A 171 -24.60 16.71 4.27
N SER A 172 -24.35 16.90 5.56
CA SER A 172 -23.50 17.97 6.09
C SER A 172 -22.38 17.43 6.98
N TRP A 173 -21.15 17.90 6.70
CA TRP A 173 -19.93 17.31 7.21
C TRP A 173 -18.99 18.33 7.82
N PHE A 174 -18.30 17.96 8.89
CA PHE A 174 -17.18 18.67 9.45
C PHE A 174 -15.98 17.73 9.61
N PHE A 175 -14.78 18.15 9.21
CA PHE A 175 -13.59 17.30 9.27
C PHE A 175 -12.69 17.61 10.45
N VAL A 176 -12.21 16.57 11.12
CA VAL A 176 -11.05 16.59 12.02
C VAL A 176 -9.92 15.87 11.30
N THR A 177 -8.91 16.61 10.84
CA THR A 177 -7.95 16.16 9.84
C THR A 177 -6.53 16.15 10.41
N ALA A 178 -5.82 15.05 10.27
CA ALA A 178 -4.39 14.98 10.55
C ALA A 178 -3.62 15.83 9.52
N ASP A 179 -2.75 16.72 10.00
CA ASP A 179 -2.08 17.76 9.17
C ASP A 179 -0.87 17.21 8.42
N TYR A 180 -1.11 16.29 7.48
CA TYR A 180 -0.08 15.73 6.58
C TYR A 180 -0.73 15.15 5.30
N ALA A 181 0.10 14.65 4.37
CA ALA A 181 -0.35 14.27 3.02
C ALA A 181 -1.55 13.29 2.99
N PHE A 182 -1.62 12.32 3.90
CA PHE A 182 -2.74 11.38 3.96
C PHE A 182 -4.04 12.05 4.42
N GLY A 183 -3.99 12.78 5.55
CA GLY A 183 -5.17 13.45 6.10
C GLY A 183 -5.75 14.47 5.13
N HIS A 184 -4.88 15.26 4.47
CA HIS A 184 -5.29 16.22 3.44
C HIS A 184 -5.96 15.52 2.25
N GLY A 185 -5.34 14.47 1.71
CA GLY A 185 -5.91 13.70 0.61
C GLY A 185 -7.23 13.03 0.97
N LEU A 186 -7.35 12.50 2.19
CA LEU A 186 -8.57 11.87 2.67
C LEU A 186 -9.72 12.88 2.81
N GLN A 187 -9.44 14.06 3.37
CA GLN A 187 -10.41 15.16 3.43
C GLN A 187 -10.80 15.63 2.03
N GLU A 188 -9.84 15.81 1.12
CA GLU A 188 -10.06 16.28 -0.24
C GLU A 188 -10.95 15.30 -1.02
N GLN A 189 -10.57 14.02 -1.08
CA GLN A 189 -11.34 13.00 -1.80
C GLN A 189 -12.75 12.84 -1.21
N SER A 190 -12.88 12.85 0.11
CA SER A 190 -14.19 12.76 0.76
C SER A 190 -15.04 14.01 0.48
N SER A 191 -14.46 15.21 0.52
CA SER A 191 -15.16 16.46 0.19
C SER A 191 -15.68 16.47 -1.24
N ARG A 192 -14.90 15.95 -2.19
CA ARG A 192 -15.31 15.78 -3.59
C ARG A 192 -16.53 14.86 -3.70
N VAL A 193 -16.45 13.67 -3.09
CA VAL A 193 -17.55 12.69 -3.11
C VAL A 193 -18.82 13.25 -2.44
N ILE A 194 -18.67 13.97 -1.34
CA ILE A 194 -19.78 14.63 -0.64
C ILE A 194 -20.47 15.64 -1.58
N ALA A 195 -19.69 16.49 -2.25
CA ALA A 195 -20.22 17.50 -3.18
C ALA A 195 -20.89 16.87 -4.41
N GLU A 196 -20.31 15.83 -5.01
CA GLU A 196 -20.86 15.08 -6.13
C GLU A 196 -22.20 14.39 -5.80
N ASN A 197 -22.47 14.13 -4.51
CA ASN A 197 -23.72 13.54 -4.02
C ASN A 197 -24.62 14.57 -3.32
N ASN A 198 -24.51 15.86 -3.64
CA ASN A 198 -25.31 16.98 -3.11
C ASN A 198 -25.15 17.22 -1.59
N GLY A 199 -24.09 16.74 -0.98
CA GLY A 199 -23.72 17.09 0.38
C GLY A 199 -22.85 18.34 0.45
N ARG A 200 -22.57 18.80 1.67
CA ARG A 200 -21.76 20.00 1.90
C ARG A 200 -20.81 19.83 3.08
N VAL A 201 -19.65 20.43 2.97
CA VAL A 201 -18.66 20.52 4.04
C VAL A 201 -18.85 21.86 4.75
N LEU A 202 -19.14 21.82 6.05
CA LEU A 202 -19.37 23.03 6.86
C LEU A 202 -18.08 23.62 7.43
N GLY A 203 -16.99 22.82 7.47
CA GLY A 203 -15.70 23.26 7.94
C GLY A 203 -14.75 22.10 8.24
N SER A 204 -13.56 22.48 8.66
CA SER A 204 -12.54 21.51 9.11
C SER A 204 -11.61 22.13 10.15
N VAL A 205 -10.92 21.25 10.88
CA VAL A 205 -9.79 21.61 11.73
C VAL A 205 -8.66 20.63 11.45
N ARG A 206 -7.43 21.15 11.38
CA ARG A 206 -6.22 20.36 11.19
C ARG A 206 -5.45 20.27 12.49
N LEU A 207 -4.95 19.08 12.80
CA LEU A 207 -4.16 18.80 13.99
C LEU A 207 -2.88 18.04 13.61
N PRO A 208 -1.75 18.33 14.25
CA PRO A 208 -0.53 17.56 14.04
C PRO A 208 -0.75 16.05 14.27
N VAL A 209 -0.02 15.23 13.52
CA VAL A 209 0.00 13.78 13.76
C VAL A 209 0.57 13.50 15.16
N GLY A 210 -0.04 12.56 15.89
CA GLY A 210 0.33 12.27 17.28
C GLY A 210 -0.30 13.23 18.29
N THR A 211 -1.39 13.90 17.92
CA THR A 211 -2.16 14.76 18.84
C THR A 211 -2.76 13.95 19.98
N ALA A 212 -2.45 14.33 21.21
CA ALA A 212 -3.02 13.68 22.40
C ALA A 212 -4.39 14.26 22.80
N ASP A 213 -4.63 15.54 22.56
CA ASP A 213 -5.83 16.27 22.95
C ASP A 213 -6.62 16.77 21.74
N PHE A 214 -7.80 16.18 21.53
CA PHE A 214 -8.74 16.53 20.48
C PHE A 214 -9.89 17.45 20.95
N ALA A 215 -9.93 17.84 22.24
CA ALA A 215 -11.06 18.53 22.86
C ALA A 215 -11.51 19.76 22.08
N SER A 216 -10.57 20.68 21.78
CA SER A 216 -10.89 21.92 21.07
C SER A 216 -11.41 21.67 19.64
N ALA A 217 -10.89 20.67 18.95
CA ALA A 217 -11.34 20.28 17.62
C ALA A 217 -12.75 19.67 17.66
N LEU A 218 -13.02 18.83 18.64
CA LEU A 218 -14.33 18.17 18.83
C LEU A 218 -15.41 19.17 19.23
N VAL A 219 -15.10 20.15 20.09
CA VAL A 219 -16.02 21.25 20.42
C VAL A 219 -16.36 22.08 19.18
N ARG A 220 -15.39 22.40 18.33
CA ARG A 220 -15.65 23.09 17.06
C ARG A 220 -16.49 22.23 16.11
N ALA A 221 -16.23 20.94 16.03
CA ALA A 221 -17.01 20.00 15.23
C ALA A 221 -18.45 19.92 15.71
N GLN A 222 -18.68 19.83 17.03
CA GLN A 222 -19.99 19.82 17.64
C GLN A 222 -20.75 21.12 17.36
N SER A 223 -20.11 22.26 17.55
CA SER A 223 -20.69 23.60 17.33
C SER A 223 -21.00 23.88 15.86
N SER A 224 -20.43 23.14 14.92
CA SER A 224 -20.68 23.32 13.48
C SER A 224 -22.11 22.92 13.07
N GLY A 225 -22.79 22.12 13.86
CA GLY A 225 -24.10 21.56 13.52
C GLY A 225 -24.08 20.58 12.34
N ALA A 226 -22.91 20.10 11.92
CA ALA A 226 -22.79 19.08 10.87
C ALA A 226 -23.45 17.77 11.32
N LYS A 227 -24.13 17.08 10.40
CA LYS A 227 -24.67 15.75 10.68
C LYS A 227 -23.59 14.70 10.89
N VAL A 228 -22.42 14.89 10.25
CA VAL A 228 -21.27 13.98 10.33
C VAL A 228 -20.04 14.75 10.79
N VAL A 229 -19.36 14.21 11.79
CA VAL A 229 -17.98 14.57 12.14
C VAL A 229 -17.08 13.47 11.58
N ALA A 230 -16.27 13.83 10.56
CA ALA A 230 -15.40 12.91 9.86
C ALA A 230 -13.98 12.98 10.40
N LEU A 231 -13.46 11.86 10.84
CA LEU A 231 -12.09 11.69 11.28
C LEU A 231 -11.20 11.33 10.08
N ALA A 232 -10.46 12.31 9.56
CA ALA A 232 -9.48 12.13 8.50
C ALA A 232 -8.08 11.95 9.09
N ASN A 233 -7.94 10.94 9.94
CA ASN A 233 -6.74 10.49 10.62
C ASN A 233 -6.67 8.95 10.61
N ALA A 234 -5.68 8.34 11.27
CA ALA A 234 -5.52 6.89 11.37
C ALA A 234 -4.73 6.48 12.62
N GLY A 235 -4.77 5.19 12.97
CA GLY A 235 -4.01 4.61 14.08
C GLY A 235 -4.38 5.22 15.44
N THR A 236 -3.40 5.50 16.28
CA THR A 236 -3.63 6.03 17.64
C THR A 236 -4.42 7.34 17.66
N ASP A 237 -4.27 8.20 16.63
CA ASP A 237 -5.04 9.44 16.52
C ASP A 237 -6.54 9.15 16.33
N THR A 238 -6.88 8.11 15.55
CA THR A 238 -8.27 7.65 15.40
C THR A 238 -8.83 7.16 16.72
N ILE A 239 -8.10 6.30 17.42
CA ILE A 239 -8.53 5.76 18.72
C ILE A 239 -8.77 6.90 19.73
N ASN A 240 -7.82 7.83 19.84
CA ASN A 240 -7.91 8.95 20.78
C ASN A 240 -9.07 9.89 20.44
N SER A 241 -9.26 10.23 19.18
CA SER A 241 -10.36 11.10 18.75
C SER A 241 -11.73 10.45 18.96
N ILE A 242 -11.88 9.14 18.74
CA ILE A 242 -13.14 8.42 19.03
C ILE A 242 -13.44 8.41 20.53
N LYS A 243 -12.46 8.04 21.38
CA LYS A 243 -12.64 8.03 22.84
C LYS A 243 -13.05 9.40 23.37
N GLN A 244 -12.37 10.46 22.91
CA GLN A 244 -12.70 11.82 23.33
C GLN A 244 -14.06 12.28 22.78
N ALA A 245 -14.42 11.94 21.53
CA ALA A 245 -15.73 12.25 20.98
C ALA A 245 -16.87 11.61 21.80
N ALA A 246 -16.67 10.39 22.30
CA ALA A 246 -17.62 9.74 23.20
C ALA A 246 -17.72 10.48 24.57
N GLN A 247 -16.58 10.90 25.15
CA GLN A 247 -16.55 11.68 26.40
C GLN A 247 -17.27 13.04 26.29
N PHE A 248 -17.17 13.69 25.11
CA PHE A 248 -17.90 14.94 24.83
C PHE A 248 -19.36 14.73 24.43
N GLY A 249 -19.84 13.48 24.39
CA GLY A 249 -21.22 13.17 24.02
C GLY A 249 -21.60 13.55 22.59
N LEU A 250 -20.64 13.60 21.68
CA LEU A 250 -20.83 14.07 20.30
C LEU A 250 -21.92 13.28 19.57
N THR A 251 -21.91 11.96 19.68
CA THR A 251 -22.92 11.08 19.05
C THR A 251 -24.26 11.14 19.77
N GLN A 252 -24.27 11.37 21.09
CA GLN A 252 -25.48 11.57 21.88
C GLN A 252 -26.17 12.89 21.52
N GLY A 253 -25.42 13.89 21.07
CA GLY A 253 -25.91 15.15 20.51
C GLY A 253 -26.54 15.03 19.11
N GLY A 254 -26.63 13.82 18.55
CA GLY A 254 -27.25 13.53 17.26
C GLY A 254 -26.29 13.60 16.04
N GLN A 255 -25.02 13.89 16.23
CA GLN A 255 -24.01 13.85 15.17
C GLN A 255 -23.49 12.43 15.00
N LYS A 256 -23.30 11.99 13.73
CA LYS A 256 -22.66 10.72 13.42
C LYS A 256 -21.15 10.92 13.36
N LEU A 257 -20.40 10.05 14.03
CA LEU A 257 -18.95 9.98 13.88
C LEU A 257 -18.61 9.05 12.71
N ALA A 258 -17.83 9.52 11.76
CA ALA A 258 -17.36 8.74 10.63
C ALA A 258 -15.83 8.57 10.70
N THR A 259 -15.38 7.35 10.91
CA THR A 259 -13.97 6.98 10.81
C THR A 259 -13.68 6.70 9.34
N LEU A 260 -12.95 7.62 8.66
CA LEU A 260 -12.66 7.44 7.25
C LEU A 260 -11.60 6.36 7.03
N ALA A 261 -10.57 6.31 7.86
CA ALA A 261 -9.52 5.29 7.80
C ALA A 261 -9.41 4.59 9.17
N GLY A 262 -10.17 3.53 9.34
CA GLY A 262 -10.11 2.66 10.51
C GLY A 262 -9.68 1.27 10.12
N PHE A 263 -9.03 0.57 11.05
CA PHE A 263 -8.53 -0.78 10.88
C PHE A 263 -9.01 -1.69 12.02
N ILE A 264 -8.97 -3.00 11.81
CA ILE A 264 -9.39 -3.96 12.83
C ILE A 264 -8.60 -3.83 14.14
N ASN A 265 -7.34 -3.39 14.07
CA ASN A 265 -6.49 -3.09 15.23
C ASN A 265 -7.06 -1.93 16.05
N ASP A 266 -7.56 -0.88 15.39
CA ASP A 266 -8.21 0.26 16.05
C ASP A 266 -9.47 -0.18 16.78
N VAL A 267 -10.30 -1.02 16.14
CA VAL A 267 -11.50 -1.61 16.77
C VAL A 267 -11.14 -2.45 17.98
N HIS A 268 -10.05 -3.22 17.90
CA HIS A 268 -9.55 -4.01 19.03
C HIS A 268 -9.10 -3.12 20.19
N GLY A 269 -8.37 -2.04 19.89
CA GLY A 269 -7.88 -1.07 20.89
C GLY A 269 -8.99 -0.21 21.53
N LEU A 270 -10.09 0.02 20.80
CA LEU A 270 -11.29 0.71 21.32
C LEU A 270 -12.17 -0.22 22.14
N GLY A 271 -12.28 -1.48 21.73
CA GLY A 271 -13.31 -2.40 22.17
C GLY A 271 -14.65 -2.19 21.45
N LEU A 272 -15.44 -3.27 21.33
CA LEU A 272 -16.70 -3.25 20.58
C LEU A 272 -17.75 -2.31 21.17
N ALA A 273 -17.74 -2.07 22.49
CA ALA A 273 -18.70 -1.17 23.12
C ALA A 273 -18.59 0.26 22.57
N GLU A 274 -17.38 0.74 22.32
CA GLU A 274 -17.11 2.08 21.78
C GLU A 274 -17.10 2.12 20.25
N ALA A 275 -16.64 1.02 19.61
CA ALA A 275 -16.48 0.98 18.17
C ALA A 275 -17.73 0.56 17.39
N GLN A 276 -18.77 0.00 18.06
CA GLN A 276 -19.97 -0.50 17.38
C GLN A 276 -20.63 0.54 16.46
N GLY A 277 -21.03 0.09 15.28
CA GLY A 277 -21.69 0.94 14.28
C GLY A 277 -20.76 1.84 13.47
N LEU A 278 -19.44 1.87 13.76
CA LEU A 278 -18.48 2.50 12.88
C LEU A 278 -18.44 1.77 11.53
N THR A 279 -18.30 2.53 10.45
CA THR A 279 -18.12 1.97 9.11
C THR A 279 -16.65 1.98 8.74
N ILE A 280 -16.15 0.85 8.22
CA ILE A 280 -14.75 0.64 7.88
C ILE A 280 -14.66 0.05 6.47
N THR A 281 -13.74 0.55 5.66
CA THR A 281 -13.46 0.04 4.32
C THR A 281 -12.16 -0.74 4.32
N GLU A 282 -12.20 -1.99 3.87
CA GLU A 282 -11.06 -2.90 3.83
C GLU A 282 -10.88 -3.49 2.43
N ALA A 283 -9.63 -3.64 2.00
CA ALA A 283 -9.27 -4.39 0.80
C ALA A 283 -9.25 -5.90 1.05
N SER A 284 -9.01 -6.30 2.28
CA SER A 284 -8.98 -7.70 2.72
C SER A 284 -9.41 -7.82 4.17
N TYR A 285 -9.92 -8.98 4.54
CA TYR A 285 -10.33 -9.28 5.91
C TYR A 285 -9.91 -10.68 6.29
N TRP A 286 -9.41 -10.85 7.51
CA TRP A 286 -8.86 -12.11 8.00
C TRP A 286 -9.87 -13.27 7.97
N ASP A 287 -11.15 -12.98 8.20
CA ASP A 287 -12.25 -13.95 8.27
C ASP A 287 -13.10 -13.99 6.99
N THR A 288 -12.46 -13.93 5.82
CA THR A 288 -13.18 -14.00 4.54
C THR A 288 -13.49 -15.46 4.12
N ASN A 289 -12.52 -16.35 4.26
CA ASN A 289 -12.62 -17.77 3.89
C ASN A 289 -11.61 -18.61 4.69
N ASP A 290 -11.58 -19.94 4.44
CA ASP A 290 -10.70 -20.82 5.19
C ASP A 290 -9.21 -20.55 4.96
N GLU A 291 -8.81 -20.14 3.76
CA GLU A 291 -7.42 -19.82 3.44
C GLU A 291 -6.96 -18.56 4.20
N THR A 292 -7.77 -17.48 4.16
CA THR A 292 -7.47 -16.25 4.90
C THR A 292 -7.42 -16.50 6.41
N ARG A 293 -8.34 -17.29 6.94
CA ARG A 293 -8.34 -17.70 8.36
C ARG A 293 -7.10 -18.49 8.74
N ALA A 294 -6.70 -19.45 7.91
CA ALA A 294 -5.52 -20.30 8.18
C ALA A 294 -4.23 -19.48 8.17
N TRP A 295 -4.05 -18.60 7.19
CA TRP A 295 -2.90 -17.69 7.14
C TRP A 295 -2.89 -16.72 8.32
N SER A 296 -4.02 -16.11 8.62
CA SER A 296 -4.15 -15.11 9.68
C SER A 296 -3.92 -15.69 11.08
N ARG A 297 -4.24 -16.96 11.32
CA ARG A 297 -3.86 -17.65 12.57
C ARG A 297 -2.34 -17.79 12.71
N LYS A 298 -1.62 -18.14 11.64
CA LYS A 298 -0.14 -18.21 11.65
C LYS A 298 0.46 -16.82 11.90
N PHE A 299 -0.14 -15.78 11.33
CA PHE A 299 0.26 -14.40 11.59
C PHE A 299 0.00 -14.01 13.06
N PHE A 300 -1.18 -14.33 13.58
CA PHE A 300 -1.55 -14.11 14.98
C PHE A 300 -0.59 -14.78 15.97
N ASP A 301 -0.13 -15.99 15.67
CA ASP A 301 0.82 -16.71 16.53
C ASP A 301 2.14 -15.94 16.69
N LYS A 302 2.52 -15.14 15.68
CA LYS A 302 3.74 -14.35 15.65
C LYS A 302 3.53 -12.93 16.23
N VAL A 303 2.44 -12.24 15.84
CA VAL A 303 2.20 -10.81 16.15
C VAL A 303 1.27 -10.60 17.34
N LYS A 304 0.45 -11.61 17.70
CA LYS A 304 -0.60 -11.58 18.72
C LYS A 304 -1.75 -10.59 18.41
N ALA A 305 -1.89 -10.25 17.13
CA ALA A 305 -3.01 -9.49 16.58
C ALA A 305 -3.45 -10.09 15.25
N MET A 306 -4.73 -9.94 14.86
CA MET A 306 -5.16 -10.32 13.50
C MET A 306 -4.67 -9.27 12.49
N PRO A 307 -4.34 -9.70 11.27
CA PRO A 307 -3.83 -8.79 10.25
C PRO A 307 -4.93 -7.87 9.74
N ASN A 308 -4.54 -6.64 9.43
CA ASN A 308 -5.32 -5.67 8.67
C ASN A 308 -4.91 -5.66 7.19
N MET A 309 -5.58 -4.84 6.36
CA MET A 309 -5.31 -4.77 4.93
C MET A 309 -3.91 -4.23 4.56
N LEU A 310 -3.24 -3.48 5.44
CA LEU A 310 -1.89 -2.96 5.20
C LEU A 310 -0.89 -4.11 5.26
N GLN A 311 -0.97 -4.90 6.31
CA GLN A 311 -0.11 -6.06 6.56
C GLN A 311 -0.33 -7.17 5.52
N THR A 312 -1.58 -7.47 5.16
CA THR A 312 -1.86 -8.43 4.08
C THR A 312 -1.46 -7.89 2.71
N GLY A 313 -1.52 -6.58 2.51
CA GLY A 313 -1.00 -5.92 1.31
C GLY A 313 0.52 -6.04 1.19
N THR A 314 1.24 -5.88 2.30
CA THR A 314 2.70 -6.08 2.34
C THR A 314 3.09 -7.53 2.06
N TYR A 315 2.35 -8.51 2.63
CA TYR A 315 2.52 -9.93 2.25
C TYR A 315 2.32 -10.14 0.75
N SER A 316 1.20 -9.66 0.21
CA SER A 316 0.84 -9.84 -1.20
C SER A 316 1.87 -9.20 -2.15
N SER A 317 2.28 -7.96 -1.89
CA SER A 317 3.27 -7.24 -2.70
C SER A 317 4.64 -7.90 -2.66
N THR A 318 5.06 -8.39 -1.49
CA THR A 318 6.32 -9.13 -1.32
C THR A 318 6.29 -10.45 -2.09
N LEU A 319 5.23 -11.23 -1.96
CA LEU A 319 5.07 -12.48 -2.68
C LEU A 319 5.05 -12.27 -4.20
N HIS A 320 4.34 -11.24 -4.67
CA HIS A 320 4.26 -10.92 -6.09
C HIS A 320 5.60 -10.46 -6.65
N TYR A 321 6.34 -9.61 -5.92
CA TYR A 321 7.69 -9.18 -6.28
C TYR A 321 8.63 -10.38 -6.42
N LEU A 322 8.67 -11.27 -5.43
CA LEU A 322 9.54 -12.45 -5.45
C LEU A 322 9.19 -13.42 -6.59
N LYS A 323 7.90 -13.63 -6.88
CA LYS A 323 7.46 -14.38 -8.06
C LYS A 323 7.89 -13.72 -9.36
N ALA A 324 7.88 -12.39 -9.42
CA ALA A 324 8.35 -11.64 -10.59
C ALA A 324 9.87 -11.73 -10.78
N VAL A 325 10.67 -11.68 -9.70
CA VAL A 325 12.12 -11.96 -9.75
C VAL A 325 12.39 -13.35 -10.34
N ALA A 326 11.66 -14.36 -9.86
CA ALA A 326 11.78 -15.72 -10.37
C ALA A 326 11.43 -15.82 -11.88
N ALA A 327 10.34 -15.17 -12.29
CA ALA A 327 9.89 -15.15 -13.69
C ALA A 327 10.83 -14.38 -14.62
N ALA A 328 11.35 -13.23 -14.16
CA ALA A 328 12.31 -12.40 -14.88
C ALA A 328 13.72 -13.03 -14.95
N LYS A 329 14.00 -14.02 -14.09
CA LYS A 329 15.32 -14.66 -13.91
C LYS A 329 16.43 -13.66 -13.58
N THR A 330 16.11 -12.60 -12.89
CA THR A 330 17.03 -11.53 -12.47
C THR A 330 16.37 -10.69 -11.37
N ASP A 331 17.16 -9.97 -10.58
CA ASP A 331 16.74 -8.96 -9.60
C ASP A 331 16.74 -7.54 -10.18
N ALA A 332 17.14 -7.36 -11.44
CA ALA A 332 17.17 -6.05 -12.09
C ALA A 332 15.77 -5.44 -12.19
N SER A 333 15.60 -4.21 -11.70
CA SER A 333 14.29 -3.55 -11.55
C SER A 333 13.46 -3.47 -12.83
N GLY A 334 14.08 -3.23 -14.01
CA GLY A 334 13.35 -3.14 -15.27
C GLY A 334 12.61 -4.44 -15.63
N PRO A 335 13.32 -5.56 -15.86
CA PRO A 335 12.70 -6.86 -16.15
C PRO A 335 11.74 -7.34 -15.05
N VAL A 336 12.07 -7.09 -13.76
CA VAL A 336 11.19 -7.47 -12.64
C VAL A 336 9.88 -6.69 -12.69
N MET A 337 9.92 -5.37 -12.93
CA MET A 337 8.71 -4.55 -13.04
C MET A 337 7.86 -4.96 -14.25
N GLU A 338 8.48 -5.30 -15.37
CA GLU A 338 7.77 -5.84 -16.54
C GLU A 338 7.04 -7.15 -16.17
N ALA A 339 7.73 -8.08 -15.49
CA ALA A 339 7.13 -9.31 -15.00
C ALA A 339 6.00 -9.07 -13.99
N MET A 340 6.17 -8.11 -13.05
CA MET A 340 5.12 -7.72 -12.11
C MET A 340 3.86 -7.22 -12.81
N ARG A 341 4.01 -6.39 -13.86
CA ARG A 341 2.88 -5.85 -14.62
C ARG A 341 2.22 -6.87 -15.53
N ALA A 342 2.98 -7.83 -16.06
CA ALA A 342 2.48 -8.88 -16.93
C ALA A 342 1.67 -9.94 -16.16
N ALA A 343 2.03 -10.20 -14.91
CA ALA A 343 1.39 -11.20 -14.08
C ALA A 343 0.17 -10.64 -13.35
N THR A 344 -0.90 -11.42 -13.32
CA THR A 344 -2.07 -11.13 -12.47
C THR A 344 -1.73 -11.38 -11.01
N VAL A 345 -1.99 -10.43 -10.14
CA VAL A 345 -1.93 -10.62 -8.70
C VAL A 345 -3.06 -11.54 -8.28
N ASN A 346 -2.73 -12.72 -7.82
CA ASN A 346 -3.69 -13.73 -7.41
C ASN A 346 -3.10 -14.55 -6.27
N ASP A 347 -3.42 -14.15 -5.05
CA ASP A 347 -2.98 -14.79 -3.82
C ASP A 347 -4.15 -15.04 -2.86
N ILE A 348 -3.88 -15.26 -1.58
CA ILE A 348 -4.90 -15.57 -0.58
C ILE A 348 -5.86 -14.38 -0.37
N PHE A 349 -5.34 -13.15 -0.40
CA PHE A 349 -6.08 -11.93 -0.05
C PHE A 349 -6.55 -11.13 -1.26
N TYR A 350 -5.76 -11.10 -2.33
CA TYR A 350 -6.01 -10.27 -3.52
C TYR A 350 -6.24 -11.16 -4.73
N LYS A 351 -7.33 -10.94 -5.43
CA LYS A 351 -7.73 -11.73 -6.61
C LYS A 351 -7.81 -10.82 -7.84
N ASN A 352 -7.48 -11.38 -9.00
CA ASN A 352 -7.58 -10.74 -10.33
C ASN A 352 -6.91 -9.35 -10.42
N GLY A 353 -5.90 -9.09 -9.56
CA GLY A 353 -5.23 -7.80 -9.46
C GLY A 353 -4.39 -7.49 -10.69
N ARG A 354 -4.47 -6.25 -11.20
CA ARG A 354 -3.67 -5.75 -12.33
C ARG A 354 -2.99 -4.45 -11.97
N ILE A 355 -1.70 -4.37 -12.21
CA ILE A 355 -0.91 -3.15 -12.02
C ILE A 355 -1.07 -2.27 -13.26
N ARG A 356 -1.73 -1.13 -13.11
CA ARG A 356 -1.96 -0.14 -14.17
C ARG A 356 -0.68 0.65 -14.50
N PRO A 357 -0.63 1.35 -15.65
CA PRO A 357 0.50 2.21 -16.01
C PRO A 357 0.82 3.32 -15.01
N ASP A 358 -0.17 3.84 -14.30
CA ASP A 358 -0.01 4.82 -13.20
C ASP A 358 0.50 4.21 -11.89
N GLY A 359 0.76 2.90 -11.86
CA GLY A 359 1.23 2.17 -10.70
C GLY A 359 0.13 1.72 -9.73
N ARG A 360 -1.17 2.00 -9.98
CA ARG A 360 -2.25 1.49 -9.14
C ARG A 360 -2.47 -0.01 -9.35
N LEU A 361 -2.39 -0.82 -8.30
CA LEU A 361 -2.95 -2.16 -8.31
C LEU A 361 -4.48 -2.06 -8.20
N VAL A 362 -5.19 -2.46 -9.24
CA VAL A 362 -6.64 -2.64 -9.21
C VAL A 362 -6.92 -4.12 -8.99
N HIS A 363 -7.43 -4.47 -7.82
CA HIS A 363 -7.85 -5.83 -7.45
C HIS A 363 -9.38 -5.95 -7.48
N ASP A 364 -9.90 -7.15 -7.25
CA ASP A 364 -11.32 -7.49 -7.43
C ASP A 364 -12.29 -6.52 -6.78
N SER A 365 -12.08 -6.18 -5.51
CA SER A 365 -13.04 -5.37 -4.78
C SER A 365 -12.49 -4.81 -3.46
N MET A 366 -13.08 -3.70 -3.03
CA MET A 366 -13.06 -3.24 -1.66
C MET A 366 -14.34 -3.66 -0.95
N SER A 367 -14.31 -3.84 0.36
CA SER A 367 -15.48 -4.18 1.16
C SER A 367 -15.76 -3.10 2.20
N LEU A 368 -17.03 -2.68 2.29
CA LEU A 368 -17.52 -1.83 3.36
C LEU A 368 -18.09 -2.71 4.47
N TYR A 369 -17.64 -2.48 5.68
CA TYR A 369 -18.09 -3.18 6.88
C TYR A 369 -18.69 -2.23 7.88
N GLU A 370 -19.56 -2.77 8.74
CA GLU A 370 -19.99 -2.16 9.99
C GLU A 370 -19.37 -2.93 11.15
N VAL A 371 -18.86 -2.20 12.14
CA VAL A 371 -18.39 -2.82 13.38
C VAL A 371 -19.57 -3.36 14.15
N LYS A 372 -19.53 -4.65 14.50
CA LYS A 372 -20.54 -5.38 15.24
C LYS A 372 -20.80 -4.80 16.62
N LYS A 373 -22.03 -4.98 17.13
CA LYS A 373 -22.31 -4.82 18.55
C LYS A 373 -21.65 -5.93 19.36
N PRO A 374 -21.33 -5.74 20.64
CA PRO A 374 -20.79 -6.79 21.50
C PRO A 374 -21.61 -8.08 21.48
N SER A 375 -22.94 -7.99 21.38
CA SER A 375 -23.85 -9.15 21.31
C SER A 375 -23.84 -9.92 20.00
N GLU A 376 -23.26 -9.35 18.93
CA GLU A 376 -23.18 -9.96 17.60
C GLU A 376 -21.83 -10.66 17.38
N SER A 377 -20.80 -10.31 18.14
CA SER A 377 -19.46 -10.93 18.08
C SER A 377 -19.47 -12.28 18.78
N LYS A 378 -18.94 -13.30 18.08
CA LYS A 378 -18.93 -14.70 18.56
C LYS A 378 -17.58 -15.12 19.13
N ALA A 379 -16.53 -14.36 18.86
CA ALA A 379 -15.15 -14.66 19.27
C ALA A 379 -14.30 -13.39 19.24
N PRO A 380 -13.12 -13.38 19.91
CA PRO A 380 -12.15 -12.29 19.72
C PRO A 380 -11.84 -12.08 18.24
N TRP A 381 -11.76 -10.81 17.84
CA TRP A 381 -11.52 -10.37 16.47
C TRP A 381 -12.65 -10.61 15.46
N ASP A 382 -13.76 -11.19 15.83
CA ASP A 382 -14.99 -11.27 15.02
C ASP A 382 -15.77 -9.93 15.11
N TYR A 383 -15.20 -8.88 14.50
CA TYR A 383 -15.67 -7.52 14.71
C TYR A 383 -16.50 -6.96 13.56
N TYR A 384 -16.48 -7.57 12.41
CA TYR A 384 -17.02 -6.97 11.19
C TYR A 384 -18.25 -7.71 10.64
N LYS A 385 -19.22 -6.90 10.22
CA LYS A 385 -20.38 -7.32 9.43
C LYS A 385 -20.29 -6.63 8.08
N ARG A 386 -20.19 -7.40 7.00
CA ARG A 386 -20.10 -6.85 5.66
C ARG A 386 -21.41 -6.18 5.25
N LEU A 387 -21.34 -4.92 4.84
CA LEU A 387 -22.46 -4.14 4.31
C LEU A 387 -22.52 -4.19 2.77
N ALA A 388 -21.36 -4.04 2.12
CA ALA A 388 -21.26 -3.98 0.68
C ALA A 388 -19.91 -4.49 0.18
N THR A 389 -19.88 -4.97 -1.06
CA THR A 389 -18.67 -5.21 -1.85
C THR A 389 -18.68 -4.24 -3.01
N ILE A 390 -17.60 -3.49 -3.18
CA ILE A 390 -17.45 -2.45 -4.20
C ILE A 390 -16.45 -2.99 -5.23
N PRO A 391 -16.85 -3.25 -6.48
CA PRO A 391 -15.93 -3.72 -7.51
C PRO A 391 -14.72 -2.81 -7.67
N GLY A 392 -13.55 -3.37 -7.95
CA GLY A 392 -12.31 -2.62 -8.00
C GLY A 392 -12.29 -1.48 -9.02
N ASP A 393 -12.95 -1.66 -10.17
CA ASP A 393 -13.12 -0.62 -11.19
C ASP A 393 -13.96 0.57 -10.74
N GLN A 394 -14.81 0.39 -9.72
CA GLN A 394 -15.62 1.45 -9.10
C GLN A 394 -14.95 2.00 -7.83
N ALA A 395 -14.14 1.20 -7.14
CA ALA A 395 -13.48 1.57 -5.90
C ALA A 395 -12.29 2.50 -6.16
N PHE A 396 -11.48 2.24 -7.19
CA PHE A 396 -10.28 3.01 -7.49
C PHE A 396 -10.53 4.10 -8.53
N GLN A 397 -9.73 5.17 -8.46
CA GLN A 397 -9.80 6.28 -9.39
C GLN A 397 -9.74 5.80 -10.84
N PRO A 398 -10.66 6.22 -11.73
CA PRO A 398 -10.57 5.89 -13.14
C PRO A 398 -9.25 6.39 -13.75
N ILE A 399 -8.58 5.55 -14.54
CA ILE A 399 -7.27 5.90 -15.11
C ILE A 399 -7.34 7.16 -15.99
N ALA A 400 -8.47 7.39 -16.65
CA ALA A 400 -8.70 8.57 -17.48
C ALA A 400 -8.64 9.90 -16.70
N THR A 401 -8.84 9.85 -15.38
CA THR A 401 -8.77 11.04 -14.50
C THR A 401 -7.44 11.15 -13.76
N SER A 402 -6.52 10.19 -13.95
CA SER A 402 -5.19 10.24 -13.36
C SER A 402 -4.35 11.37 -13.96
N THR A 403 -3.61 12.08 -13.10
CA THR A 403 -2.66 13.12 -13.54
C THR A 403 -1.29 12.53 -13.89
N CYS A 404 -1.08 11.23 -13.69
CA CYS A 404 0.14 10.53 -14.02
C CYS A 404 0.46 10.59 -15.52
N ALA A 405 1.66 11.01 -15.89
CA ALA A 405 2.08 11.09 -17.28
C ALA A 405 2.05 9.73 -18.02
N ALA A 406 2.29 8.64 -17.29
CA ALA A 406 2.23 7.29 -17.85
C ALA A 406 0.79 6.85 -18.20
N ALA A 407 -0.21 7.33 -17.47
CA ALA A 407 -1.62 7.07 -17.74
C ALA A 407 -2.13 7.76 -19.02
N ARG A 408 -1.50 8.87 -19.44
CA ARG A 408 -1.92 9.70 -20.57
C ARG A 408 -1.35 9.24 -21.92
N ARG A 409 -0.47 8.24 -21.93
CA ARG A 409 0.21 7.74 -23.14
C ARG A 409 -0.50 6.52 -23.77
N GLN A 410 -1.68 6.18 -23.28
CA GLN A 410 -2.59 5.16 -23.85
C GLN A 410 -3.77 5.89 -24.54
#